data_95aabc6724a28206589b6f1f1246871c
#
_entry.id   95aabc6724a28206589b6f1f1246871c
#
_cell.length_a   1.000
_cell.length_b   1.000
_cell.length_c   1.000
_cell.angle_alpha   90.00
_cell.angle_beta   90.00
_cell.angle_gamma   90.00
#
_symmetry.space_group_name_H-M   'P 1'
#
loop_
_entity.id
_entity.type
_entity.pdbx_description
1 polymer ?
#
loop_
_entity_poly.entity_id
_entity_poly.type
_entity_poly.pdbx_seq_one_letter_code
_entity_poly.pdbx_strand_id
1 'polypeptide(L)'
;MPGRRRQKRTEASKIDATPPWETRARAEPDVTTGPYDERDAPDDELERIDLGALRIPIDGGFDVQVEVNEVQQVIAATLAGPHGTVQLGVFAAPRNEGIWNEVRAEIAESLRGQRRPVPSEKEGPFGTELHGTIPDDTGRGTVPVRFVGVDGPRWFLRALFAGPVATDDTAAEPFEQALRGVVVVRGTEPLPVREPVPLQLPTGVELPNPGS
;
A
#
# COMPACT_ATOMS: atom_id res chain seq x y z
N MET A 1 -74.23 -8.85 -26.07
CA MET A 1 -73.42 -8.73 -24.85
C MET A 1 -71.95 -8.92 -25.27
N PRO A 2 -71.12 -7.88 -25.37
CA PRO A 2 -69.74 -8.02 -25.82
C PRO A 2 -68.82 -8.22 -24.61
N GLY A 3 -67.97 -9.25 -24.69
CA GLY A 3 -67.00 -9.61 -23.69
C GLY A 3 -65.80 -8.64 -23.64
N ARG A 4 -65.50 -8.12 -22.45
CA ARG A 4 -64.34 -7.29 -22.15
C ARG A 4 -63.07 -8.11 -22.26
N ARG A 5 -62.22 -7.83 -23.24
CA ARG A 5 -60.80 -8.25 -23.28
C ARG A 5 -60.01 -7.48 -22.23
N ARG A 6 -59.51 -8.21 -21.22
CA ARG A 6 -58.56 -7.73 -20.22
C ARG A 6 -57.16 -7.67 -20.85
N GLN A 7 -56.66 -6.45 -21.12
CA GLN A 7 -55.29 -6.26 -21.47
C GLN A 7 -54.39 -6.57 -20.26
N LYS A 8 -53.53 -7.56 -20.40
CA LYS A 8 -52.45 -7.79 -19.46
C LYS A 8 -51.39 -6.70 -19.69
N ARG A 9 -51.22 -5.83 -18.71
CA ARG A 9 -50.16 -4.85 -18.61
C ARG A 9 -48.88 -5.64 -18.31
N THR A 10 -47.97 -5.71 -19.26
CA THR A 10 -46.63 -6.26 -19.05
C THR A 10 -45.84 -5.21 -18.24
N GLU A 11 -45.60 -5.50 -16.96
CA GLU A 11 -44.65 -4.75 -16.17
C GLU A 11 -43.26 -5.02 -16.73
N ALA A 12 -42.67 -3.99 -17.34
CA ALA A 12 -41.26 -3.99 -17.68
C ALA A 12 -40.43 -4.04 -16.39
N SER A 13 -39.82 -5.18 -16.15
CA SER A 13 -38.83 -5.35 -15.10
C SER A 13 -37.71 -4.35 -15.35
N LYS A 14 -37.62 -3.33 -14.50
CA LYS A 14 -36.44 -2.48 -14.43
C LYS A 14 -35.28 -3.36 -13.98
N ILE A 15 -34.41 -3.69 -14.92
CA ILE A 15 -33.11 -4.26 -14.62
C ILE A 15 -32.25 -3.07 -14.15
N ASP A 16 -32.26 -2.79 -12.86
CA ASP A 16 -31.23 -1.98 -12.20
C ASP A 16 -29.95 -2.86 -12.11
N ALA A 17 -29.36 -3.09 -13.28
CA ALA A 17 -28.02 -3.68 -13.32
C ALA A 17 -27.02 -2.53 -13.30
N THR A 18 -26.58 -2.14 -12.12
CA THR A 18 -25.34 -1.36 -11.98
C THR A 18 -24.23 -2.13 -12.70
N PRO A 19 -23.61 -1.56 -13.73
CA PRO A 19 -22.58 -2.29 -14.47
C PRO A 19 -21.45 -2.73 -13.54
N PRO A 20 -20.85 -3.92 -13.73
CA PRO A 20 -19.80 -4.43 -12.86
C PRO A 20 -18.59 -3.49 -12.68
N TRP A 21 -18.42 -2.53 -13.59
CA TRP A 21 -17.36 -1.53 -13.52
C TRP A 21 -17.69 -0.29 -12.66
N GLU A 22 -18.96 -0.09 -12.26
CA GLU A 22 -19.34 0.99 -11.34
C GLU A 22 -19.20 0.61 -9.85
N THR A 23 -19.05 -0.68 -9.55
CA THR A 23 -18.97 -1.17 -8.16
C THR A 23 -17.55 -1.20 -7.58
N ARG A 24 -16.53 -0.83 -8.37
CA ARG A 24 -15.16 -0.67 -7.90
C ARG A 24 -14.80 0.81 -7.74
N ALA A 25 -15.61 1.53 -6.98
CA ALA A 25 -15.20 2.86 -6.55
C ALA A 25 -13.92 2.70 -5.72
N ARG A 26 -12.83 3.27 -6.22
CA ARG A 26 -11.62 3.54 -5.46
C ARG A 26 -12.06 4.27 -4.21
N ALA A 27 -11.70 3.77 -3.01
CA ALA A 27 -11.68 4.61 -1.84
C ALA A 27 -10.68 5.73 -2.15
N GLU A 28 -11.18 6.96 -2.34
CA GLU A 28 -10.28 8.11 -2.46
C GLU A 28 -9.53 8.20 -1.14
N PRO A 29 -8.18 8.25 -1.17
CA PRO A 29 -7.43 8.44 0.06
C PRO A 29 -7.90 9.73 0.71
N ASP A 30 -8.02 9.75 2.02
CA ASP A 30 -8.33 10.95 2.75
C ASP A 30 -7.16 11.93 2.56
N VAL A 31 -7.33 12.87 1.65
CA VAL A 31 -6.32 13.89 1.31
C VAL A 31 -5.89 14.74 2.52
N THR A 32 -6.61 14.63 3.63
CA THR A 32 -6.28 15.35 4.88
C THR A 32 -5.28 14.59 5.75
N THR A 33 -5.09 13.31 5.54
CA THR A 33 -4.29 12.44 6.42
C THR A 33 -3.17 11.66 5.73
N GLY A 34 -2.95 11.84 4.40
CA GLY A 34 -1.92 11.13 3.63
C GLY A 34 -1.93 9.59 3.78
N PRO A 35 -1.07 8.85 3.08
CA PRO A 35 -0.03 9.29 2.13
C PRO A 35 -0.58 10.12 0.98
N TYR A 36 0.17 11.15 0.57
CA TYR A 36 -0.27 12.13 -0.41
C TYR A 36 0.24 11.81 -1.82
N ASP A 37 -0.55 12.13 -2.83
CA ASP A 37 0.01 12.36 -4.17
C ASP A 37 0.82 13.67 -4.17
N GLU A 38 1.86 13.80 -4.99
CA GLU A 38 2.69 15.01 -5.06
C GLU A 38 1.89 16.29 -5.33
N ARG A 39 0.72 16.16 -5.97
CA ARG A 39 -0.17 17.29 -6.30
C ARG A 39 -0.99 17.79 -5.12
N ASP A 40 -1.19 16.91 -4.14
CA ASP A 40 -2.01 17.12 -2.96
C ASP A 40 -1.15 17.22 -1.70
N ALA A 41 0.19 17.21 -1.88
CA ALA A 41 1.14 17.32 -0.78
C ALA A 41 0.92 18.62 -0.01
N PRO A 42 0.81 18.58 1.33
CA PRO A 42 0.65 19.78 2.14
C PRO A 42 1.91 20.67 2.05
N ASP A 43 1.69 21.97 2.09
CA ASP A 43 2.77 22.95 2.30
C ASP A 43 3.05 23.04 3.82
N ASP A 44 3.73 22.02 4.32
CA ASP A 44 4.09 21.87 5.72
C ASP A 44 5.60 22.06 5.92
N GLU A 45 6.04 22.17 7.17
CA GLU A 45 7.45 22.31 7.55
C GLU A 45 8.14 20.95 7.79
N LEU A 46 7.49 19.81 7.44
CA LEU A 46 8.07 18.49 7.65
C LEU A 46 9.27 18.28 6.74
N GLU A 47 10.40 18.01 7.35
CA GLU A 47 11.59 17.61 6.62
C GLU A 47 11.43 16.18 6.10
N ARG A 48 11.62 15.99 4.80
CA ARG A 48 11.49 14.68 4.14
C ARG A 48 12.76 14.32 3.41
N ILE A 49 13.20 13.07 3.56
CA ILE A 49 14.20 12.50 2.66
C ILE A 49 13.55 12.25 1.30
N ASP A 50 14.19 12.75 0.23
CA ASP A 50 13.71 12.56 -1.14
C ASP A 50 14.41 11.35 -1.77
N LEU A 51 13.61 10.31 -2.07
CA LEU A 51 14.02 9.09 -2.74
C LEU A 51 13.45 9.02 -4.17
N GLY A 52 13.19 10.15 -4.80
CA GLY A 52 12.60 10.24 -6.13
C GLY A 52 11.10 9.96 -6.10
N ALA A 53 10.68 8.70 -6.16
CA ALA A 53 9.26 8.33 -6.13
C ALA A 53 8.63 8.35 -4.74
N LEU A 54 9.41 8.48 -3.67
CA LEU A 54 8.97 8.64 -2.29
C LEU A 54 9.66 9.79 -1.62
N ARG A 55 8.91 10.65 -0.92
CA ARG A 55 9.43 11.59 0.07
C ARG A 55 8.93 11.18 1.44
N ILE A 56 9.82 10.85 2.35
CA ILE A 56 9.52 10.21 3.65
C ILE A 56 9.91 11.15 4.77
N PRO A 57 9.02 11.50 5.73
CA PRO A 57 9.38 12.27 6.91
C PRO A 57 10.50 11.58 7.72
N ILE A 58 11.44 12.37 8.26
CA ILE A 58 12.61 11.87 9.00
C ILE A 58 12.59 12.16 10.50
N ASP A 59 11.52 12.77 10.99
CA ASP A 59 11.34 13.18 12.40
C ASP A 59 10.91 12.04 13.35
N GLY A 60 10.65 10.83 12.82
CA GLY A 60 10.13 9.68 13.57
C GLY A 60 11.12 8.90 14.43
N GLY A 61 12.41 9.28 14.46
CA GLY A 61 13.43 8.60 15.27
C GLY A 61 13.78 7.19 14.78
N PHE A 62 13.65 6.92 13.49
CA PHE A 62 14.03 5.67 12.82
C PHE A 62 15.11 5.91 11.76
N ASP A 63 15.90 4.87 11.48
CA ASP A 63 16.86 4.88 10.38
C ASP A 63 16.18 4.55 9.06
N VAL A 64 16.50 5.30 8.00
CA VAL A 64 16.01 5.03 6.64
C VAL A 64 17.05 4.22 5.88
N GLN A 65 16.67 3.01 5.48
CA GLN A 65 17.50 2.11 4.68
C GLN A 65 16.82 1.91 3.31
N VAL A 66 17.61 1.58 2.29
CA VAL A 66 17.08 1.30 0.95
C VAL A 66 17.37 -0.13 0.54
N GLU A 67 16.46 -0.72 -0.20
CA GLU A 67 16.62 -2.05 -0.76
C GLU A 67 16.85 -1.96 -2.27
N VAL A 68 17.79 -2.76 -2.75
CA VAL A 68 18.15 -2.83 -4.18
C VAL A 68 17.80 -4.20 -4.74
N ASN A 69 17.39 -4.23 -6.01
CA ASN A 69 17.22 -5.46 -6.75
C ASN A 69 18.55 -5.95 -7.34
N GLU A 70 18.52 -7.08 -8.07
CA GLU A 70 19.69 -7.70 -8.68
C GLU A 70 20.42 -6.80 -9.69
N VAL A 71 19.72 -5.82 -10.28
CA VAL A 71 20.27 -4.84 -11.22
C VAL A 71 20.62 -3.50 -10.57
N GLN A 72 20.79 -3.50 -9.24
CA GLN A 72 21.19 -2.32 -8.44
C GLN A 72 20.20 -1.14 -8.50
N GLN A 73 18.92 -1.39 -8.78
CA GLN A 73 17.89 -0.38 -8.67
C GLN A 73 17.32 -0.38 -7.25
N VAL A 74 17.12 0.79 -6.69
CA VAL A 74 16.42 0.95 -5.40
C VAL A 74 14.93 0.73 -5.63
N ILE A 75 14.35 -0.26 -4.94
CA ILE A 75 12.96 -0.69 -5.14
C ILE A 75 12.08 -0.50 -3.91
N ALA A 76 12.69 -0.32 -2.74
CA ALA A 76 11.97 -0.09 -1.50
C ALA A 76 12.82 0.73 -0.53
N ALA A 77 12.14 1.38 0.42
CA ALA A 77 12.76 2.02 1.57
C ALA A 77 12.27 1.35 2.85
N THR A 78 13.16 1.10 3.80
CA THR A 78 12.85 0.50 5.08
C THR A 78 13.13 1.50 6.19
N LEU A 79 12.10 1.81 6.98
CA LEU A 79 12.20 2.56 8.22
C LEU A 79 12.51 1.56 9.33
N ALA A 80 13.69 1.66 9.94
CA ALA A 80 14.13 0.75 10.99
C ALA A 80 14.14 1.46 12.36
N GLY A 81 13.46 0.89 13.34
CA GLY A 81 13.37 1.40 14.69
C GLY A 81 13.53 0.31 15.74
N PRO A 82 13.49 0.66 17.04
CA PRO A 82 13.77 -0.27 18.13
C PRO A 82 12.71 -1.39 18.26
N HIS A 83 11.52 -1.20 17.72
CA HIS A 83 10.39 -2.13 17.85
C HIS A 83 10.03 -2.84 16.55
N GLY A 84 10.86 -2.73 15.52
CA GLY A 84 10.65 -3.39 14.24
C GLY A 84 10.91 -2.48 13.05
N THR A 85 10.44 -2.91 11.90
CA THR A 85 10.69 -2.23 10.63
C THR A 85 9.41 -1.98 9.86
N VAL A 86 9.40 -0.94 9.03
CA VAL A 86 8.34 -0.69 8.04
C VAL A 86 8.96 -0.50 6.67
N GLN A 87 8.74 -1.45 5.79
CA GLN A 87 9.19 -1.39 4.40
C GLN A 87 8.13 -0.71 3.54
N LEU A 88 8.53 0.29 2.78
CA LEU A 88 7.70 1.05 1.85
C LEU A 88 8.09 0.77 0.41
N GLY A 89 7.12 0.39 -0.41
CA GLY A 89 7.30 0.21 -1.84
C GLY A 89 6.18 0.87 -2.63
N VAL A 90 6.52 1.56 -3.70
CA VAL A 90 5.56 2.17 -4.63
C VAL A 90 5.48 1.35 -5.91
N PHE A 91 4.27 1.15 -6.38
CA PHE A 91 3.99 0.37 -7.59
C PHE A 91 3.10 1.17 -8.54
N ALA A 92 3.26 0.94 -9.83
CA ALA A 92 2.37 1.50 -10.82
C ALA A 92 0.97 0.89 -10.69
N ALA A 93 -0.06 1.75 -10.73
CA ALA A 93 -1.46 1.33 -10.63
C ALA A 93 -2.30 1.94 -11.77
N PRO A 94 -3.48 1.37 -12.05
CA PRO A 94 -4.44 1.96 -12.97
C PRO A 94 -4.87 3.37 -12.52
N ARG A 95 -5.34 4.17 -13.47
CA ARG A 95 -5.76 5.55 -13.15
C ARG A 95 -7.00 5.61 -12.26
N ASN A 96 -7.96 4.72 -12.48
CA ASN A 96 -9.32 4.82 -11.93
C ASN A 96 -9.71 3.63 -11.04
N GLU A 97 -8.81 2.69 -10.81
CA GLU A 97 -9.09 1.49 -10.01
C GLU A 97 -7.97 1.29 -8.99
N GLY A 98 -8.37 1.06 -7.73
CA GLY A 98 -7.43 0.61 -6.71
C GLY A 98 -7.08 -0.86 -6.90
N ILE A 99 -5.85 -1.22 -6.55
CA ILE A 99 -5.37 -2.61 -6.66
C ILE A 99 -5.16 -3.29 -5.31
N TRP A 100 -5.33 -2.56 -4.21
CA TRP A 100 -5.08 -3.10 -2.86
C TRP A 100 -5.89 -4.36 -2.56
N ASN A 101 -7.16 -4.39 -2.92
CA ASN A 101 -8.02 -5.56 -2.66
C ASN A 101 -7.50 -6.82 -3.33
N GLU A 102 -7.01 -6.72 -4.57
CA GLU A 102 -6.43 -7.86 -5.32
C GLU A 102 -5.08 -8.26 -4.73
N VAL A 103 -4.19 -7.30 -4.51
CA VAL A 103 -2.87 -7.53 -3.91
C VAL A 103 -3.00 -8.15 -2.52
N ARG A 104 -3.92 -7.66 -1.69
CA ARG A 104 -4.20 -8.19 -0.37
C ARG A 104 -4.64 -9.65 -0.41
N ALA A 105 -5.53 -10.00 -1.33
CA ALA A 105 -5.99 -11.37 -1.51
C ALA A 105 -4.86 -12.31 -1.96
N GLU A 106 -3.99 -11.87 -2.86
CA GLU A 106 -2.81 -12.64 -3.32
C GLU A 106 -1.80 -12.85 -2.17
N ILE A 107 -1.52 -11.82 -1.38
CA ILE A 107 -0.65 -11.94 -0.20
C ILE A 107 -1.27 -12.92 0.81
N ALA A 108 -2.57 -12.80 1.08
CA ALA A 108 -3.27 -13.69 2.00
C ALA A 108 -3.18 -15.15 1.54
N GLU A 109 -3.33 -15.43 0.25
CA GLU A 109 -3.19 -16.78 -0.30
C GLU A 109 -1.75 -17.31 -0.18
N SER A 110 -0.76 -16.45 -0.48
CA SER A 110 0.65 -16.80 -0.31
C SER A 110 0.99 -17.15 1.14
N LEU A 111 0.45 -16.41 2.10
CA LEU A 111 0.67 -16.67 3.52
C LEU A 111 -0.04 -17.97 4.00
N ARG A 112 -1.20 -18.33 3.44
CA ARG A 112 -1.94 -19.57 3.79
C ARG A 112 -1.18 -20.85 3.42
N GLY A 113 -0.43 -20.82 2.32
CA GLY A 113 0.35 -21.98 1.84
C GLY A 113 1.48 -22.46 2.79
N GLN A 114 1.75 -21.77 3.88
CA GLN A 114 2.96 -21.95 4.69
C GLN A 114 2.68 -22.49 6.10
N ARG A 115 1.83 -23.45 6.36
CA ARG A 115 1.60 -24.09 7.69
C ARG A 115 1.67 -23.14 8.91
N ARG A 116 1.05 -21.96 8.83
CA ARG A 116 1.13 -20.87 9.82
C ARG A 116 -0.26 -20.44 10.26
N PRO A 117 -0.36 -19.58 11.25
CA PRO A 117 -1.63 -18.94 11.58
C PRO A 117 -2.23 -18.34 10.32
N VAL A 118 -3.53 -18.60 10.11
CA VAL A 118 -4.26 -18.08 8.95
C VAL A 118 -4.20 -16.55 8.99
N PRO A 119 -3.83 -15.88 7.89
CA PRO A 119 -3.84 -14.43 7.84
C PRO A 119 -5.26 -13.91 8.07
N SER A 120 -5.38 -12.76 8.72
CA SER A 120 -6.66 -12.13 9.04
C SER A 120 -6.70 -10.69 8.55
N GLU A 121 -7.85 -10.27 8.07
CA GLU A 121 -8.11 -8.87 7.73
C GLU A 121 -8.64 -8.13 8.96
N LYS A 122 -8.19 -6.88 9.14
CA LYS A 122 -8.67 -5.97 10.19
C LYS A 122 -8.81 -4.57 9.63
N GLU A 123 -9.74 -3.80 10.16
CA GLU A 123 -9.79 -2.37 9.88
C GLU A 123 -8.72 -1.65 10.69
N GLY A 124 -7.96 -0.79 10.02
CA GLY A 124 -6.88 0.01 10.60
C GLY A 124 -6.92 1.46 10.13
N PRO A 125 -5.91 2.25 10.50
CA PRO A 125 -5.86 3.69 10.20
C PRO A 125 -5.84 4.03 8.70
N PHE A 126 -5.47 3.07 7.86
CA PHE A 126 -5.37 3.23 6.40
C PHE A 126 -6.41 2.39 5.64
N GLY A 127 -7.46 1.94 6.30
CA GLY A 127 -8.48 1.04 5.76
C GLY A 127 -8.24 -0.42 6.12
N THR A 128 -8.75 -1.34 5.29
CA THR A 128 -8.62 -2.78 5.57
C THR A 128 -7.18 -3.24 5.39
N GLU A 129 -6.58 -3.77 6.43
CA GLU A 129 -5.19 -4.26 6.52
C GLU A 129 -5.15 -5.78 6.59
N LEU A 130 -4.02 -6.38 6.21
CA LEU A 130 -3.79 -7.81 6.31
C LEU A 130 -2.75 -8.12 7.38
N HIS A 131 -3.11 -8.91 8.38
CA HIS A 131 -2.24 -9.37 9.45
C HIS A 131 -1.86 -10.83 9.24
N GLY A 132 -0.60 -11.17 9.48
CA GLY A 132 -0.09 -12.52 9.32
C GLY A 132 1.24 -12.74 10.01
N THR A 133 1.93 -13.81 9.61
CA THR A 133 3.29 -14.10 10.09
C THR A 133 4.14 -14.58 8.91
N ILE A 134 5.43 -14.22 8.94
CA ILE A 134 6.45 -14.73 8.00
C ILE A 134 7.53 -15.49 8.77
N PRO A 135 8.37 -16.35 8.14
CA PRO A 135 9.55 -16.91 8.80
C PRO A 135 10.45 -15.80 9.32
N ASP A 136 11.10 -16.07 10.45
CA ASP A 136 12.26 -15.29 10.84
C ASP A 136 13.50 -15.68 10.01
N ASP A 137 14.58 -14.91 10.14
CA ASP A 137 15.85 -15.14 9.43
C ASP A 137 16.49 -16.49 9.74
N THR A 138 16.13 -17.11 10.86
CA THR A 138 16.62 -18.44 11.24
C THR A 138 15.80 -19.58 10.64
N GLY A 139 14.62 -19.28 10.09
CA GLY A 139 13.64 -20.23 9.58
C GLY A 139 13.02 -21.16 10.66
N ARG A 140 13.28 -20.89 11.94
CA ARG A 140 12.78 -21.70 13.08
C ARG A 140 11.62 -21.05 13.81
N GLY A 141 11.49 -19.73 13.72
CA GLY A 141 10.44 -18.92 14.31
C GLY A 141 9.61 -18.21 13.26
N THR A 142 8.72 -17.34 13.73
CA THR A 142 7.91 -16.47 12.91
C THR A 142 7.91 -15.04 13.44
N VAL A 143 7.87 -14.08 12.52
CA VAL A 143 7.74 -12.66 12.82
C VAL A 143 6.31 -12.23 12.46
N PRO A 144 5.59 -11.53 13.35
CA PRO A 144 4.31 -10.94 12.99
C PRO A 144 4.50 -9.87 11.93
N VAL A 145 3.56 -9.82 10.99
CA VAL A 145 3.54 -8.81 9.92
C VAL A 145 2.15 -8.22 9.74
N ARG A 146 2.14 -6.95 9.35
CA ARG A 146 0.95 -6.21 8.97
C ARG A 146 1.20 -5.53 7.62
N PHE A 147 0.36 -5.84 6.65
CA PHE A 147 0.39 -5.21 5.34
C PHE A 147 -0.68 -4.13 5.26
N VAL A 148 -0.25 -2.95 4.89
CA VAL A 148 -1.08 -1.78 4.62
C VAL A 148 -0.93 -1.44 3.15
N GLY A 149 -2.04 -1.14 2.49
CA GLY A 149 -2.05 -0.70 1.11
C GLY A 149 -2.86 0.55 0.92
N VAL A 150 -2.29 1.53 0.24
CA VAL A 150 -2.96 2.79 -0.10
C VAL A 150 -2.93 2.98 -1.60
N ASP A 151 -4.13 3.09 -2.19
CA ASP A 151 -4.30 3.34 -3.61
C ASP A 151 -4.27 4.84 -3.91
N GLY A 152 -3.38 5.27 -4.76
CA GLY A 152 -3.27 6.65 -5.22
C GLY A 152 -3.46 6.83 -6.74
N PRO A 153 -3.47 8.06 -7.29
CA PRO A 153 -3.60 8.33 -8.72
C PRO A 153 -2.45 7.69 -9.51
N ARG A 154 -2.69 6.56 -10.20
CA ARG A 154 -1.70 5.80 -10.96
C ARG A 154 -0.57 5.18 -10.12
N TRP A 155 -0.70 5.17 -8.82
CA TRP A 155 0.25 4.52 -7.91
C TRP A 155 -0.47 3.72 -6.82
N PHE A 156 0.25 2.77 -6.28
CA PHE A 156 -0.13 1.99 -5.12
C PHE A 156 1.06 1.95 -4.17
N LEU A 157 0.85 2.39 -2.93
CA LEU A 157 1.83 2.31 -1.87
C LEU A 157 1.55 1.08 -1.00
N ARG A 158 2.53 0.21 -0.84
CA ARG A 158 2.49 -0.89 0.11
C ARG A 158 3.43 -0.60 1.27
N ALA A 159 2.93 -0.67 2.49
CA ALA A 159 3.72 -0.67 3.70
C ALA A 159 3.65 -2.06 4.36
N LEU A 160 4.81 -2.62 4.69
CA LEU A 160 4.95 -3.89 5.42
C LEU A 160 5.57 -3.60 6.78
N PHE A 161 4.77 -3.68 7.82
CA PHE A 161 5.21 -3.62 9.21
C PHE A 161 5.66 -5.00 9.64
N ALA A 162 6.85 -5.13 10.24
CA ALA A 162 7.41 -6.41 10.69
C ALA A 162 7.98 -6.30 12.11
N GLY A 163 7.68 -7.30 12.92
CA GLY A 163 8.03 -7.34 14.36
C GLY A 163 6.93 -6.75 15.24
N PRO A 164 7.28 -6.29 16.47
CA PRO A 164 6.31 -5.71 17.41
C PRO A 164 5.42 -4.62 16.84
N VAL A 165 5.94 -3.79 15.93
CA VAL A 165 5.17 -2.73 15.22
C VAL A 165 4.00 -3.25 14.39
N ALA A 166 3.94 -4.55 14.11
CA ALA A 166 2.81 -5.16 13.39
C ALA A 166 1.62 -5.51 14.30
N THR A 167 1.80 -5.51 15.63
CA THR A 167 0.79 -6.00 16.59
C THR A 167 0.57 -5.09 17.79
N ASP A 168 1.45 -4.12 18.02
CA ASP A 168 1.39 -3.15 19.12
C ASP A 168 1.17 -1.76 18.54
N ASP A 169 0.00 -1.19 18.78
CA ASP A 169 -0.40 0.12 18.27
C ASP A 169 0.51 1.24 18.77
N THR A 170 1.01 1.14 20.02
CA THR A 170 1.93 2.14 20.57
C THR A 170 3.28 2.11 19.86
N ALA A 171 3.79 0.90 19.55
CA ALA A 171 5.01 0.74 18.79
C ALA A 171 4.85 1.16 17.32
N ALA A 172 3.66 1.01 16.76
CA ALA A 172 3.33 1.36 15.39
C ALA A 172 3.15 2.87 15.16
N GLU A 173 2.68 3.61 16.19
CA GLU A 173 2.25 5.01 16.04
C GLU A 173 3.29 5.93 15.37
N PRO A 174 4.60 5.93 15.71
CA PRO A 174 5.58 6.78 15.03
C PRO A 174 5.69 6.47 13.53
N PHE A 175 5.63 5.19 13.17
CA PHE A 175 5.70 4.75 11.77
C PHE A 175 4.41 5.08 11.01
N GLU A 176 3.25 5.01 11.65
CA GLU A 176 1.98 5.42 11.06
C GLU A 176 1.93 6.92 10.83
N GLN A 177 2.47 7.72 11.76
CA GLN A 177 2.61 9.16 11.58
C GLN A 177 3.53 9.47 10.40
N ALA A 178 4.68 8.80 10.30
CA ALA A 178 5.56 8.94 9.15
C ALA A 178 4.84 8.55 7.85
N LEU A 179 4.11 7.42 7.84
CA LEU A 179 3.35 6.97 6.67
C LEU A 179 2.29 8.00 6.24
N ARG A 180 1.59 8.64 7.18
CA ARG A 180 0.67 9.76 6.87
C ARG A 180 1.37 10.98 6.26
N GLY A 181 2.63 11.21 6.60
CA GLY A 181 3.43 12.29 6.02
C GLY A 181 4.13 11.96 4.71
N VAL A 182 4.05 10.71 4.23
CA VAL A 182 4.68 10.30 2.97
C VAL A 182 4.04 11.02 1.79
N VAL A 183 4.88 11.46 0.84
CA VAL A 183 4.44 11.97 -0.45
C VAL A 183 4.93 11.01 -1.54
N VAL A 184 4.01 10.58 -2.40
CA VAL A 184 4.30 9.72 -3.55
C VAL A 184 4.43 10.57 -4.81
N VAL A 185 5.58 10.47 -5.47
CA VAL A 185 5.93 11.15 -6.72
C VAL A 185 5.93 10.11 -7.84
N ARG A 186 4.78 9.92 -8.49
CA ARG A 186 4.63 8.87 -9.51
C ARG A 186 5.39 9.17 -10.81
N GLY A 187 5.59 10.43 -11.10
CA GLY A 187 6.13 10.85 -12.38
C GLY A 187 5.20 10.60 -13.57
N THR A 188 5.69 10.89 -14.76
CA THR A 188 4.92 10.80 -16.02
C THR A 188 5.25 9.57 -16.85
N GLU A 189 6.34 8.87 -16.57
CA GLU A 189 6.78 7.71 -17.33
C GLU A 189 5.75 6.57 -17.30
N PRO A 190 5.48 5.96 -18.46
CA PRO A 190 4.60 4.79 -18.53
C PRO A 190 5.31 3.59 -17.89
N LEU A 191 4.65 2.95 -16.93
CA LEU A 191 5.07 1.70 -16.33
C LEU A 191 3.91 0.70 -16.38
N PRO A 192 4.17 -0.58 -16.60
CA PRO A 192 3.18 -1.62 -16.46
C PRO A 192 2.53 -1.58 -15.06
N VAL A 193 1.26 -1.94 -14.98
CA VAL A 193 0.55 -2.06 -13.69
C VAL A 193 1.27 -3.10 -12.82
N ARG A 194 1.42 -2.78 -11.53
CA ARG A 194 2.15 -3.57 -10.51
C ARG A 194 3.68 -3.58 -10.64
N GLU A 195 4.23 -2.91 -11.64
CA GLU A 195 5.68 -2.73 -11.72
C GLU A 195 6.14 -1.78 -10.60
N PRO A 196 7.23 -2.12 -9.87
CA PRO A 196 7.80 -1.20 -8.90
C PRO A 196 8.20 0.12 -9.56
N VAL A 197 7.84 1.24 -8.94
CA VAL A 197 8.35 2.54 -9.33
C VAL A 197 9.75 2.69 -8.73
N PRO A 198 10.81 2.81 -9.55
CA PRO A 198 12.18 2.89 -9.04
C PRO A 198 12.35 4.09 -8.11
N LEU A 199 12.97 3.86 -6.97
CA LEU A 199 13.43 4.90 -6.06
C LEU A 199 14.83 5.37 -6.47
N GLN A 200 15.24 6.50 -5.94
CA GLN A 200 16.56 7.08 -6.15
C GLN A 200 17.24 7.29 -4.80
N LEU A 201 18.56 7.20 -4.79
CA LEU A 201 19.32 7.60 -3.61
C LEU A 201 19.33 9.13 -3.47
N PRO A 202 19.33 9.65 -2.24
CA PRO A 202 19.54 11.06 -2.02
C PRO A 202 20.86 11.52 -2.63
N THR A 203 20.93 12.77 -3.08
CA THR A 203 22.14 13.33 -3.67
C THR A 203 23.32 13.22 -2.69
N GLY A 204 24.42 12.63 -3.14
CA GLY A 204 25.64 12.45 -2.33
C GLY A 204 25.69 11.15 -1.51
N VAL A 205 24.69 10.29 -1.60
CA VAL A 205 24.70 8.94 -1.02
C VAL A 205 25.01 7.93 -2.11
N GLU A 206 26.03 7.09 -1.90
CA GLU A 206 26.36 5.98 -2.79
C GLU A 206 26.02 4.65 -2.12
N LEU A 207 25.58 3.67 -2.90
CA LEU A 207 25.41 2.31 -2.40
C LEU A 207 26.76 1.73 -2.00
N PRO A 208 26.84 0.96 -0.90
CA PRO A 208 28.06 0.24 -0.56
C PRO A 208 28.42 -0.68 -1.73
N ASN A 209 29.68 -0.62 -2.14
CA ASN A 209 30.18 -1.42 -3.25
C ASN A 209 30.16 -2.90 -2.86
N PRO A 210 29.48 -3.82 -3.56
CA PRO A 210 29.35 -5.22 -3.17
C PRO A 210 30.67 -6.02 -3.21
N GLY A 211 31.82 -5.34 -3.36
CA GLY A 211 33.15 -5.92 -3.51
C GLY A 211 34.23 -5.41 -2.55
N SER A 212 33.85 -4.83 -1.39
CA SER A 212 34.85 -4.40 -0.38
C SER A 212 34.88 -5.33 0.81
#